data_32cb1d70ea78e8c8c57cb904c6cf8b82
#
_entry.id   32cb1d70ea78e8c8c57cb904c6cf8b82
#
_cell.length_a   1.000
_cell.length_b   1.000
_cell.length_c   1.000
_cell.angle_alpha   90.00
_cell.angle_beta   90.00
_cell.angle_gamma   90.00
#
_symmetry.space_group_name_H-M   'P 1'
#
loop_
_entity.id
_entity.type
_entity.pdbx_description
1 polymer ?
#
loop_
_entity_poly.entity_id
_entity_poly.type
_entity_poly.pdbx_seq_one_letter_code
_entity_poly.pdbx_strand_id
1 'polypeptide(L)'
;MTQGAVKTTGKRSRAVSAKKKAILGAALDTFSQFGFHGTRLEQIAELAGVSKTNLLYYFPSKEALYIAVLRQILDIWLAPLKAFREDFAPLAAIKEYIRLKLEVSRDYPQASRLFCMEMLAGAPLLMDELTGDLKALIDEKSALIAGWVKSGKLAPIDPQHLIFMIWASTQHYADFVPQVEAVTGATLRDEVFFNQTVENVQRIIIEGIRPR
;
A
#
# COMPACT_ATOMS: atom_id res chain seq x y z
N MET A 1 -23.00 28.49 -33.62
CA MET A 1 -23.78 27.48 -32.87
C MET A 1 -22.90 26.23 -32.69
N THR A 2 -22.11 26.13 -31.64
CA THR A 2 -21.38 24.88 -31.27
C THR A 2 -20.76 25.04 -29.88
N GLN A 3 -21.57 24.98 -28.80
CA GLN A 3 -21.10 24.98 -27.41
C GLN A 3 -21.69 23.83 -26.57
N GLY A 4 -22.30 22.81 -27.18
CA GLY A 4 -22.99 21.74 -26.45
C GLY A 4 -22.21 20.43 -26.20
N ALA A 5 -21.14 20.16 -26.93
CA ALA A 5 -20.53 18.82 -26.97
C ALA A 5 -19.45 18.54 -25.88
N VAL A 6 -18.82 19.54 -25.30
CA VAL A 6 -17.68 19.36 -24.36
C VAL A 6 -18.13 19.04 -22.94
N LYS A 7 -19.30 19.46 -22.49
CA LYS A 7 -19.80 19.23 -21.11
C LYS A 7 -20.31 17.79 -20.86
N THR A 8 -20.71 17.05 -21.87
CA THR A 8 -21.30 15.70 -21.72
C THR A 8 -20.24 14.62 -21.56
N THR A 9 -19.09 14.74 -22.22
CA THR A 9 -17.98 13.79 -22.12
C THR A 9 -17.35 13.77 -20.72
N GLY A 10 -17.17 14.92 -20.09
CA GLY A 10 -16.61 15.01 -18.73
C GLY A 10 -17.53 14.42 -17.64
N LYS A 11 -18.85 14.57 -17.78
CA LYS A 11 -19.83 14.03 -16.82
C LYS A 11 -19.91 12.49 -16.90
N ARG A 12 -19.86 11.94 -18.13
CA ARG A 12 -19.86 10.49 -18.36
C ARG A 12 -18.57 9.85 -17.87
N SER A 13 -17.42 10.46 -18.10
CA SER A 13 -16.12 9.99 -17.61
C SER A 13 -16.06 9.97 -16.08
N ARG A 14 -16.56 11.02 -15.39
CA ARG A 14 -16.64 11.06 -13.92
C ARG A 14 -17.56 9.98 -13.35
N ALA A 15 -18.70 9.72 -13.98
CA ALA A 15 -19.62 8.67 -13.55
C ALA A 15 -19.02 7.26 -13.70
N VAL A 16 -18.27 7.00 -14.78
CA VAL A 16 -17.53 5.75 -15.00
C VAL A 16 -16.45 5.58 -13.93
N SER A 17 -15.66 6.61 -13.67
CA SER A 17 -14.62 6.59 -12.64
C SER A 17 -15.20 6.35 -11.24
N ALA A 18 -16.31 7.01 -10.90
CA ALA A 18 -16.98 6.82 -9.61
C ALA A 18 -17.48 5.38 -9.41
N LYS A 19 -18.09 4.78 -10.46
CA LYS A 19 -18.53 3.37 -10.41
C LYS A 19 -17.36 2.41 -10.26
N LYS A 20 -16.28 2.61 -11.03
CA LYS A 20 -15.08 1.78 -10.94
C LYS A 20 -14.48 1.86 -9.52
N LYS A 21 -14.42 3.05 -8.93
CA LYS A 21 -13.96 3.26 -7.56
C LYS A 21 -14.85 2.55 -6.53
N ALA A 22 -16.18 2.62 -6.68
CA ALA A 22 -17.12 1.93 -5.80
C ALA A 22 -16.95 0.40 -5.86
N ILE A 23 -16.78 -0.16 -7.08
CA ILE A 23 -16.54 -1.60 -7.25
C ILE A 23 -15.21 -2.01 -6.60
N LEU A 24 -14.13 -1.25 -6.79
CA LEU A 24 -12.82 -1.55 -6.19
C LEU A 24 -12.86 -1.47 -4.65
N GLY A 25 -13.57 -0.50 -4.07
CA GLY A 25 -13.78 -0.40 -2.63
C GLY A 25 -14.53 -1.60 -2.06
N ALA A 26 -15.69 -1.94 -2.65
CA ALA A 26 -16.47 -3.11 -2.27
C ALA A 26 -15.69 -4.42 -2.44
N ALA A 27 -14.86 -4.52 -3.49
CA ALA A 27 -14.00 -5.67 -3.72
C ALA A 27 -12.90 -5.78 -2.65
N LEU A 28 -12.25 -4.68 -2.28
CA LEU A 28 -11.25 -4.66 -1.20
C LEU A 28 -11.87 -5.14 0.11
N ASP A 29 -13.03 -4.61 0.51
CA ASP A 29 -13.72 -5.01 1.74
C ASP A 29 -14.07 -6.50 1.74
N THR A 30 -14.62 -7.00 0.63
CA THR A 30 -15.04 -8.40 0.52
C THR A 30 -13.85 -9.35 0.45
N PHE A 31 -12.84 -9.06 -0.37
CA PHE A 31 -11.65 -9.90 -0.48
C PHE A 31 -10.82 -9.93 0.81
N SER A 32 -10.70 -8.81 1.53
CA SER A 32 -9.95 -8.78 2.79
C SER A 32 -10.63 -9.57 3.91
N GLN A 33 -11.92 -9.81 3.80
CA GLN A 33 -12.70 -10.60 4.77
C GLN A 33 -12.76 -12.08 4.42
N PHE A 34 -12.99 -12.43 3.15
CA PHE A 34 -13.30 -13.80 2.72
C PHE A 34 -12.20 -14.44 1.86
N GLY A 35 -11.14 -13.69 1.54
CA GLY A 35 -10.11 -14.12 0.61
C GLY A 35 -10.59 -14.21 -0.83
N PHE A 36 -9.67 -14.55 -1.74
CA PHE A 36 -10.00 -14.71 -3.15
C PHE A 36 -11.05 -15.81 -3.37
N HIS A 37 -10.85 -17.00 -2.79
CA HIS A 37 -11.72 -18.15 -3.02
C HIS A 37 -13.10 -18.02 -2.38
N GLY A 38 -13.20 -17.46 -1.16
CA GLY A 38 -14.45 -17.28 -0.43
C GLY A 38 -15.35 -16.17 -0.95
N THR A 39 -14.84 -15.26 -1.76
CA THR A 39 -15.59 -14.12 -2.31
C THR A 39 -16.39 -14.49 -3.54
N ARG A 40 -17.64 -13.98 -3.67
CA ARG A 40 -18.48 -14.07 -4.87
C ARG A 40 -18.66 -12.70 -5.50
N LEU A 41 -18.70 -12.64 -6.84
CA LEU A 41 -18.90 -11.37 -7.58
C LEU A 41 -20.24 -10.72 -7.29
N GLU A 42 -21.27 -11.53 -6.97
CA GLU A 42 -22.60 -11.03 -6.59
C GLU A 42 -22.55 -10.20 -5.32
N GLN A 43 -21.80 -10.63 -4.30
CA GLN A 43 -21.62 -9.90 -3.03
C GLN A 43 -20.94 -8.54 -3.27
N ILE A 44 -19.91 -8.53 -4.12
CA ILE A 44 -19.21 -7.29 -4.48
C ILE A 44 -20.13 -6.35 -5.26
N ALA A 45 -20.91 -6.88 -6.22
CA ALA A 45 -21.84 -6.09 -7.02
C ALA A 45 -22.93 -5.45 -6.15
N GLU A 46 -23.51 -6.21 -5.23
CA GLU A 46 -24.51 -5.74 -4.27
C GLU A 46 -23.92 -4.61 -3.39
N LEU A 47 -22.76 -4.83 -2.78
CA LEU A 47 -22.09 -3.84 -1.93
C LEU A 47 -21.70 -2.57 -2.71
N ALA A 48 -21.32 -2.71 -3.98
CA ALA A 48 -21.00 -1.58 -4.86
C ALA A 48 -22.23 -0.86 -5.44
N GLY A 49 -23.45 -1.35 -5.20
CA GLY A 49 -24.69 -0.79 -5.76
C GLY A 49 -24.78 -0.91 -7.28
N VAL A 50 -24.25 -2.01 -7.88
CA VAL A 50 -24.27 -2.26 -9.31
C VAL A 50 -24.79 -3.68 -9.61
N SER A 51 -25.27 -3.94 -10.83
CA SER A 51 -25.56 -5.31 -11.27
C SER A 51 -24.26 -6.08 -11.52
N LYS A 52 -24.29 -7.42 -11.39
CA LYS A 52 -23.16 -8.30 -11.75
C LYS A 52 -22.71 -8.08 -13.20
N THR A 53 -23.66 -7.90 -14.12
CA THR A 53 -23.36 -7.61 -15.54
C THR A 53 -22.59 -6.28 -15.68
N ASN A 54 -22.97 -5.26 -14.91
CA ASN A 54 -22.26 -3.98 -14.92
C ASN A 54 -20.86 -4.11 -14.29
N LEU A 55 -20.69 -4.88 -13.21
CA LEU A 55 -19.39 -5.19 -12.65
C LEU A 55 -18.49 -5.88 -13.68
N LEU A 56 -18.99 -6.92 -14.37
CA LEU A 56 -18.24 -7.66 -15.40
C LEU A 56 -17.90 -6.81 -16.63
N TYR A 57 -18.66 -5.75 -16.91
CA TYR A 57 -18.30 -4.77 -17.93
C TYR A 57 -16.99 -4.01 -17.58
N TYR A 58 -16.77 -3.73 -16.30
CA TYR A 58 -15.54 -3.05 -15.84
C TYR A 58 -14.38 -4.00 -15.58
N PHE A 59 -14.68 -5.19 -15.08
CA PHE A 59 -13.70 -6.23 -14.69
C PHE A 59 -14.20 -7.58 -15.22
N PRO A 60 -13.59 -8.10 -16.28
CA PRO A 60 -14.14 -9.24 -17.04
C PRO A 60 -14.14 -10.56 -16.28
N SER A 61 -13.38 -10.65 -15.16
CA SER A 61 -13.37 -11.83 -14.29
C SER A 61 -13.11 -11.44 -12.83
N LYS A 62 -13.27 -12.38 -11.92
CA LYS A 62 -12.94 -12.23 -10.50
C LYS A 62 -11.43 -12.01 -10.30
N GLU A 63 -10.61 -12.70 -11.08
CA GLU A 63 -9.16 -12.56 -11.10
C GLU A 63 -8.75 -11.14 -11.53
N ALA A 64 -9.32 -10.64 -12.63
CA ALA A 64 -9.04 -9.28 -13.12
C ALA A 64 -9.42 -8.21 -12.09
N LEU A 65 -10.53 -8.39 -11.37
CA LEU A 65 -10.93 -7.51 -10.29
C LEU A 65 -9.97 -7.59 -9.10
N TYR A 66 -9.59 -8.80 -8.71
CA TYR A 66 -8.66 -9.03 -7.59
C TYR A 66 -7.29 -8.42 -7.86
N ILE A 67 -6.71 -8.67 -9.04
CA ILE A 67 -5.45 -8.06 -9.47
C ILE A 67 -5.55 -6.53 -9.48
N ALA A 68 -6.67 -5.97 -9.95
CA ALA A 68 -6.86 -4.52 -9.93
C ALA A 68 -6.89 -3.94 -8.50
N VAL A 69 -7.47 -4.65 -7.53
CA VAL A 69 -7.43 -4.28 -6.11
C VAL A 69 -6.00 -4.36 -5.58
N LEU A 70 -5.27 -5.44 -5.85
CA LEU A 70 -3.88 -5.61 -5.40
C LEU A 70 -2.94 -4.55 -5.98
N ARG A 71 -3.10 -4.18 -7.26
CA ARG A 71 -2.36 -3.08 -7.90
C ARG A 71 -2.64 -1.74 -7.21
N GLN A 72 -3.89 -1.45 -6.89
CA GLN A 72 -4.24 -0.24 -6.14
C GLN A 72 -3.61 -0.22 -4.74
N ILE A 73 -3.56 -1.37 -4.07
CA ILE A 73 -2.88 -1.52 -2.78
C ILE A 73 -1.39 -1.21 -2.94
N LEU A 74 -0.71 -1.81 -3.93
CA LEU A 74 0.69 -1.54 -4.20
C LEU A 74 0.97 -0.06 -4.48
N ASP A 75 0.12 0.62 -5.24
CA ASP A 75 0.28 2.05 -5.51
C ASP A 75 0.24 2.89 -4.22
N ILE A 76 -0.70 2.59 -3.32
CA ILE A 76 -0.81 3.26 -2.01
C ILE A 76 0.44 2.97 -1.15
N TRP A 77 0.86 1.71 -1.09
CA TRP A 77 1.98 1.27 -0.24
C TRP A 77 3.33 1.77 -0.73
N LEU A 78 3.50 1.91 -2.03
CA LEU A 78 4.77 2.32 -2.65
C LEU A 78 4.87 3.84 -2.84
N ALA A 79 3.76 4.58 -2.74
CA ALA A 79 3.77 6.04 -2.90
C ALA A 79 4.80 6.75 -2.02
N PRO A 80 4.96 6.42 -0.71
CA PRO A 80 5.98 7.04 0.13
C PRO A 80 7.42 6.74 -0.34
N LEU A 81 7.67 5.52 -0.83
CA LEU A 81 9.00 5.15 -1.34
C LEU A 81 9.30 5.81 -2.69
N LYS A 82 8.30 5.92 -3.57
CA LYS A 82 8.43 6.64 -4.86
C LYS A 82 8.83 8.10 -4.66
N ALA A 83 8.47 8.71 -3.52
CA ALA A 83 8.79 10.09 -3.20
C ALA A 83 10.26 10.34 -2.82
N PHE A 84 11.08 9.31 -2.56
CA PHE A 84 12.50 9.46 -2.27
C PHE A 84 13.26 10.09 -3.43
N ARG A 85 14.07 11.13 -3.13
CA ARG A 85 14.86 11.86 -4.12
C ARG A 85 16.28 12.07 -3.63
N GLU A 86 17.21 12.23 -4.57
CA GLU A 86 18.64 12.38 -4.29
C GLU A 86 18.97 13.66 -3.50
N ASP A 87 18.19 14.73 -3.71
CA ASP A 87 18.35 16.03 -3.06
C ASP A 87 17.87 16.06 -1.60
N PHE A 88 17.25 14.98 -1.10
CA PHE A 88 16.78 14.92 0.28
C PHE A 88 17.92 14.65 1.27
N ALA A 89 17.78 15.18 2.51
CA ALA A 89 18.61 14.79 3.62
C ALA A 89 18.25 13.34 4.04
N PRO A 90 19.18 12.36 3.95
CA PRO A 90 18.83 10.94 4.04
C PRO A 90 18.08 10.54 5.31
N LEU A 91 18.58 10.96 6.48
CA LEU A 91 17.92 10.61 7.75
C LEU A 91 16.53 11.22 7.90
N ALA A 92 16.32 12.44 7.36
CA ALA A 92 15.00 13.08 7.36
C ALA A 92 14.05 12.35 6.40
N ALA A 93 14.53 11.98 5.21
CA ALA A 93 13.74 11.23 4.23
C ALA A 93 13.28 9.86 4.78
N ILE A 94 14.19 9.13 5.45
CA ILE A 94 13.87 7.83 6.04
C ILE A 94 12.89 7.98 7.23
N LYS A 95 13.06 9.01 8.09
CA LYS A 95 12.10 9.31 9.14
C LYS A 95 10.70 9.55 8.58
N GLU A 96 10.60 10.41 7.58
CA GLU A 96 9.33 10.71 6.94
C GLU A 96 8.72 9.48 6.27
N TYR A 97 9.54 8.65 5.61
CA TYR A 97 9.08 7.39 5.04
C TYR A 97 8.47 6.45 6.08
N ILE A 98 9.12 6.28 7.22
CA ILE A 98 8.60 5.47 8.34
C ILE A 98 7.25 6.02 8.82
N ARG A 99 7.12 7.34 9.00
CA ARG A 99 5.87 7.99 9.41
C ARG A 99 4.75 7.72 8.41
N LEU A 100 5.01 7.97 7.12
CA LEU A 100 4.03 7.74 6.05
C LEU A 100 3.62 6.27 5.93
N LYS A 101 4.56 5.33 6.14
CA LYS A 101 4.24 3.90 6.16
C LYS A 101 3.31 3.53 7.31
N LEU A 102 3.53 4.09 8.50
CA LEU A 102 2.64 3.87 9.65
C LEU A 102 1.27 4.53 9.45
N GLU A 103 1.20 5.70 8.80
CA GLU A 103 -0.08 6.31 8.38
C GLU A 103 -0.86 5.41 7.43
N VAL A 104 -0.20 4.87 6.40
CA VAL A 104 -0.83 3.91 5.47
C VAL A 104 -1.30 2.66 6.22
N SER A 105 -0.52 2.14 7.17
CA SER A 105 -0.90 0.99 8.01
C SER A 105 -2.11 1.29 8.90
N ARG A 106 -2.21 2.52 9.44
CA ARG A 106 -3.36 2.99 10.22
C ARG A 106 -4.62 3.13 9.37
N ASP A 107 -4.47 3.75 8.20
CA ASP A 107 -5.59 4.21 7.38
C ASP A 107 -6.15 3.10 6.47
N TYR A 108 -5.32 2.10 6.11
CA TYR A 108 -5.67 1.03 5.18
C TYR A 108 -5.37 -0.39 5.71
N PRO A 109 -5.81 -0.77 6.92
CA PRO A 109 -5.49 -2.09 7.49
C PRO A 109 -6.09 -3.25 6.70
N GLN A 110 -7.24 -3.07 6.03
CA GLN A 110 -7.84 -4.11 5.17
C GLN A 110 -6.96 -4.37 3.94
N ALA A 111 -6.39 -3.30 3.36
CA ALA A 111 -5.47 -3.41 2.22
C ALA A 111 -4.20 -4.20 2.62
N SER A 112 -3.64 -3.91 3.80
CA SER A 112 -2.49 -4.65 4.34
C SER A 112 -2.81 -6.13 4.50
N ARG A 113 -3.92 -6.44 5.13
CA ARG A 113 -4.35 -7.83 5.34
C ARG A 113 -4.51 -8.60 4.03
N LEU A 114 -5.16 -8.00 3.03
CA LEU A 114 -5.35 -8.63 1.73
C LEU A 114 -4.01 -8.90 1.04
N PHE A 115 -3.10 -7.93 1.05
CA PHE A 115 -1.76 -8.09 0.51
C PHE A 115 -0.97 -9.19 1.25
N CYS A 116 -1.01 -9.18 2.58
CA CYS A 116 -0.36 -10.21 3.40
C CYS A 116 -0.87 -11.62 3.07
N MET A 117 -2.20 -11.79 2.91
CA MET A 117 -2.79 -13.08 2.50
C MET A 117 -2.28 -13.55 1.13
N GLU A 118 -2.16 -12.66 0.15
CA GLU A 118 -1.62 -12.97 -1.17
C GLU A 118 -0.13 -13.40 -1.07
N MET A 119 0.67 -12.68 -0.27
CA MET A 119 2.09 -13.01 -0.06
C MET A 119 2.27 -14.37 0.62
N LEU A 120 1.48 -14.67 1.67
CA LEU A 120 1.52 -15.94 2.37
C LEU A 120 1.07 -17.12 1.48
N ALA A 121 0.23 -16.87 0.50
CA ALA A 121 -0.17 -17.87 -0.50
C ALA A 121 0.88 -18.08 -1.62
N GLY A 122 2.01 -17.37 -1.59
CA GLY A 122 3.06 -17.42 -2.60
C GLY A 122 2.86 -16.47 -3.78
N ALA A 123 2.00 -15.44 -3.61
CA ALA A 123 1.70 -14.41 -4.61
C ALA A 123 1.22 -14.94 -5.98
N PRO A 124 0.30 -15.93 -6.02
CA PRO A 124 -0.06 -16.61 -7.27
C PRO A 124 -0.65 -15.68 -8.34
N LEU A 125 -1.24 -14.56 -7.94
CA LEU A 125 -1.88 -13.59 -8.84
C LEU A 125 -1.15 -12.24 -8.94
N LEU A 126 -0.03 -12.07 -8.21
CA LEU A 126 0.72 -10.80 -8.17
C LEU A 126 2.21 -10.95 -8.54
N MET A 127 2.67 -12.15 -8.86
CA MET A 127 4.10 -12.42 -9.08
C MET A 127 4.70 -11.56 -10.19
N ASP A 128 3.98 -11.30 -11.27
CA ASP A 128 4.46 -10.48 -12.39
C ASP A 128 4.72 -9.03 -11.97
N GLU A 129 3.83 -8.46 -11.14
CA GLU A 129 4.01 -7.11 -10.56
C GLU A 129 5.20 -7.06 -9.60
N LEU A 130 5.38 -8.11 -8.80
CA LEU A 130 6.50 -8.19 -7.84
C LEU A 130 7.85 -8.28 -8.55
N THR A 131 7.95 -9.10 -9.58
CA THR A 131 9.19 -9.30 -10.35
C THR A 131 9.45 -8.20 -11.38
N GLY A 132 8.42 -7.46 -11.77
CA GLY A 132 8.44 -6.34 -12.69
C GLY A 132 8.60 -4.99 -11.98
N ASP A 133 7.50 -4.26 -11.86
CA ASP A 133 7.48 -2.85 -11.41
C ASP A 133 7.98 -2.67 -9.98
N LEU A 134 7.63 -3.57 -9.06
CA LEU A 134 8.12 -3.48 -7.68
C LEU A 134 9.63 -3.67 -7.62
N LYS A 135 10.14 -4.72 -8.30
CA LYS A 135 11.60 -4.98 -8.35
C LYS A 135 12.36 -3.78 -8.92
N ALA A 136 11.90 -3.21 -10.04
CA ALA A 136 12.53 -2.05 -10.66
C ALA A 136 12.57 -0.84 -9.70
N LEU A 137 11.48 -0.56 -8.97
CA LEU A 137 11.45 0.50 -7.96
C LEU A 137 12.43 0.23 -6.82
N ILE A 138 12.51 -1.01 -6.32
CA ILE A 138 13.42 -1.38 -5.24
C ILE A 138 14.89 -1.23 -5.71
N ASP A 139 15.20 -1.65 -6.92
CA ASP A 139 16.54 -1.51 -7.50
C ASP A 139 16.94 -0.01 -7.61
N GLU A 140 16.03 0.86 -8.10
CA GLU A 140 16.22 2.31 -8.18
C GLU A 140 16.48 2.93 -6.79
N LYS A 141 15.63 2.63 -5.80
CA LYS A 141 15.78 3.23 -4.47
C LYS A 141 16.94 2.65 -3.68
N SER A 142 17.28 1.39 -3.93
CA SER A 142 18.50 0.77 -3.37
C SER A 142 19.76 1.44 -3.88
N ALA A 143 19.83 1.78 -5.19
CA ALA A 143 20.94 2.52 -5.76
C ALA A 143 21.08 3.92 -5.13
N LEU A 144 19.96 4.63 -4.91
CA LEU A 144 19.93 5.92 -4.23
C LEU A 144 20.48 5.81 -2.79
N ILE A 145 19.99 4.86 -2.00
CA ILE A 145 20.43 4.64 -0.61
C ILE A 145 21.91 4.24 -0.58
N ALA A 146 22.36 3.38 -1.50
CA ALA A 146 23.76 3.02 -1.63
C ALA A 146 24.66 4.24 -1.91
N GLY A 147 24.19 5.20 -2.70
CA GLY A 147 24.84 6.50 -2.91
C GLY A 147 24.99 7.30 -1.61
N TRP A 148 23.98 7.30 -0.75
CA TRP A 148 24.05 7.95 0.57
C TRP A 148 25.05 7.25 1.51
N VAL A 149 25.10 5.91 1.49
CA VAL A 149 26.12 5.14 2.25
C VAL A 149 27.51 5.45 1.74
N LYS A 150 27.73 5.39 0.39
CA LYS A 150 29.03 5.67 -0.22
C LYS A 150 29.55 7.09 0.06
N SER A 151 28.65 8.07 0.17
CA SER A 151 28.99 9.46 0.51
C SER A 151 29.12 9.73 2.01
N GLY A 152 29.03 8.69 2.85
CA GLY A 152 29.13 8.82 4.32
C GLY A 152 27.93 9.52 4.98
N LYS A 153 26.85 9.71 4.27
CA LYS A 153 25.60 10.31 4.82
C LYS A 153 24.78 9.31 5.62
N LEU A 154 25.03 8.01 5.43
CA LEU A 154 24.48 6.91 6.23
C LEU A 154 25.62 5.97 6.62
N ALA A 155 25.45 5.28 7.77
CA ALA A 155 26.31 4.18 8.15
C ALA A 155 26.22 3.03 7.13
N PRO A 156 27.22 2.14 7.05
CA PRO A 156 27.19 0.96 6.20
C PRO A 156 25.95 0.10 6.49
N ILE A 157 25.08 -0.05 5.51
CA ILE A 157 23.85 -0.86 5.55
C ILE A 157 23.55 -1.37 4.15
N ASP A 158 23.01 -2.56 4.02
CA ASP A 158 22.42 -3.02 2.78
C ASP A 158 21.07 -2.31 2.54
N PRO A 159 20.88 -1.63 1.39
CA PRO A 159 19.69 -0.86 1.12
C PRO A 159 18.40 -1.70 1.07
N GLN A 160 18.45 -2.92 0.52
CA GLN A 160 17.26 -3.77 0.42
C GLN A 160 16.83 -4.25 1.80
N HIS A 161 17.79 -4.66 2.64
CA HIS A 161 17.50 -5.05 4.02
C HIS A 161 16.95 -3.88 4.85
N LEU A 162 17.43 -2.65 4.63
CA LEU A 162 16.84 -1.47 5.28
C LEU A 162 15.37 -1.27 4.87
N ILE A 163 15.05 -1.37 3.58
CA ILE A 163 13.68 -1.26 3.08
C ILE A 163 12.79 -2.35 3.68
N PHE A 164 13.24 -3.61 3.68
CA PHE A 164 12.49 -4.73 4.25
C PHE A 164 12.29 -4.59 5.77
N MET A 165 13.30 -4.10 6.49
CA MET A 165 13.17 -3.81 7.93
C MET A 165 12.09 -2.75 8.20
N ILE A 166 12.06 -1.67 7.40
CA ILE A 166 11.02 -0.63 7.51
C ILE A 166 9.65 -1.24 7.22
N TRP A 167 9.52 -2.05 6.17
CA TRP A 167 8.25 -2.69 5.84
C TRP A 167 7.77 -3.60 6.97
N ALA A 168 8.62 -4.50 7.44
CA ALA A 168 8.27 -5.44 8.50
C ALA A 168 7.85 -4.72 9.79
N SER A 169 8.59 -3.68 10.21
CA SER A 169 8.31 -2.95 11.45
C SER A 169 7.09 -2.03 11.36
N THR A 170 6.69 -1.57 10.17
CA THR A 170 5.53 -0.69 10.01
C THR A 170 4.25 -1.45 9.65
N GLN A 171 4.35 -2.51 8.83
CA GLN A 171 3.22 -3.32 8.40
C GLN A 171 2.66 -4.23 9.51
N HIS A 172 3.51 -4.67 10.42
CA HIS A 172 3.10 -5.51 11.55
C HIS A 172 1.86 -4.99 12.27
N TYR A 173 1.80 -3.69 12.51
CA TYR A 173 0.67 -3.04 13.20
C TYR A 173 -0.65 -3.10 12.43
N ALA A 174 -0.62 -3.31 11.12
CA ALA A 174 -1.81 -3.47 10.28
C ALA A 174 -2.17 -4.94 10.05
N ASP A 175 -1.15 -5.80 9.82
CA ASP A 175 -1.35 -7.21 9.53
C ASP A 175 -1.79 -7.99 10.77
N PHE A 176 -1.30 -7.60 11.96
CA PHE A 176 -1.51 -8.26 13.25
C PHE A 176 -2.27 -7.38 14.26
N VAL A 177 -3.23 -6.58 13.79
CA VAL A 177 -4.06 -5.72 14.67
C VAL A 177 -4.58 -6.44 15.91
N PRO A 178 -5.18 -7.67 15.83
CA PRO A 178 -5.68 -8.35 17.02
C PRO A 178 -4.59 -8.68 18.04
N GLN A 179 -3.38 -9.02 17.58
CA GLN A 179 -2.25 -9.30 18.47
C GLN A 179 -1.77 -8.02 19.17
N VAL A 180 -1.60 -6.94 18.39
CA VAL A 180 -1.17 -5.63 18.93
C VAL A 180 -2.17 -5.14 19.97
N GLU A 181 -3.47 -5.16 19.66
CA GLU A 181 -4.55 -4.73 20.55
C GLU A 181 -4.62 -5.59 21.82
N ALA A 182 -4.52 -6.91 21.69
CA ALA A 182 -4.56 -7.82 22.84
C ALA A 182 -3.39 -7.60 23.81
N VAL A 183 -2.20 -7.25 23.30
CA VAL A 183 -0.98 -7.06 24.10
C VAL A 183 -0.90 -5.65 24.69
N THR A 184 -1.32 -4.63 23.95
CA THR A 184 -1.13 -3.22 24.32
C THR A 184 -2.38 -2.50 24.78
N GLY A 185 -3.57 -3.05 24.48
CA GLY A 185 -4.87 -2.40 24.68
C GLY A 185 -5.16 -1.28 23.67
N ALA A 186 -4.32 -1.09 22.64
CA ALA A 186 -4.42 0.01 21.69
C ALA A 186 -4.13 -0.45 20.25
N THR A 187 -4.50 0.39 19.29
CA THR A 187 -4.18 0.22 17.86
C THR A 187 -3.60 1.52 17.31
N LEU A 188 -3.11 1.51 16.07
CA LEU A 188 -2.65 2.76 15.42
C LEU A 188 -3.75 3.83 15.27
N ARG A 189 -5.01 3.52 15.53
CA ARG A 189 -6.11 4.50 15.57
C ARG A 189 -6.11 5.35 16.84
N ASP A 190 -5.49 4.88 17.91
CA ASP A 190 -5.21 5.67 19.09
C ASP A 190 -4.03 6.61 18.80
N GLU A 191 -4.28 7.91 18.93
CA GLU A 191 -3.30 8.95 18.56
C GLU A 191 -2.03 8.90 19.41
N VAL A 192 -2.15 8.62 20.71
CA VAL A 192 -1.01 8.53 21.62
C VAL A 192 -0.16 7.33 21.24
N PHE A 193 -0.78 6.18 21.05
CA PHE A 193 -0.11 4.95 20.62
C PHE A 193 0.55 5.10 19.26
N PHE A 194 -0.13 5.76 18.30
CA PHE A 194 0.42 6.05 16.98
C PHE A 194 1.69 6.88 17.06
N ASN A 195 1.66 8.01 17.79
CA ASN A 195 2.81 8.89 17.91
C ASN A 195 3.99 8.19 18.62
N GLN A 196 3.73 7.43 19.67
CA GLN A 196 4.75 6.62 20.34
C GLN A 196 5.34 5.56 19.40
N THR A 197 4.52 4.92 18.57
CA THR A 197 4.99 3.94 17.58
C THR A 197 5.89 4.60 16.54
N VAL A 198 5.49 5.76 15.99
CA VAL A 198 6.32 6.52 15.05
C VAL A 198 7.68 6.86 15.67
N GLU A 199 7.70 7.44 16.87
CA GLU A 199 8.93 7.85 17.55
C GLU A 199 9.85 6.65 17.82
N ASN A 200 9.31 5.53 18.31
CA ASN A 200 10.12 4.35 18.64
C ASN A 200 10.68 3.68 17.38
N VAL A 201 9.87 3.45 16.35
CA VAL A 201 10.34 2.83 15.09
C VAL A 201 11.38 3.73 14.42
N GLN A 202 11.13 5.05 14.35
CA GLN A 202 12.10 6.00 13.83
C GLN A 202 13.41 5.95 14.63
N ARG A 203 13.36 6.02 15.96
CA ARG A 203 14.56 6.00 16.82
C ARG A 203 15.38 4.74 16.57
N ILE A 204 14.76 3.56 16.61
CA ILE A 204 15.46 2.28 16.44
C ILE A 204 16.17 2.21 15.10
N ILE A 205 15.48 2.56 14.01
CA ILE A 205 16.04 2.47 12.65
C ILE A 205 17.10 3.57 12.43
N ILE A 206 16.81 4.81 12.81
CA ILE A 206 17.71 5.94 12.57
C ILE A 206 19.03 5.81 13.36
N GLU A 207 18.99 5.35 14.61
CA GLU A 207 20.23 5.14 15.38
C GLU A 207 21.09 4.00 14.79
N GLY A 208 20.46 3.02 14.14
CA GLY A 208 21.17 1.94 13.43
C GLY A 208 21.90 2.38 12.15
N ILE A 209 21.44 3.46 11.54
CA ILE A 209 21.97 3.94 10.22
C ILE A 209 22.63 5.32 10.29
N ARG A 210 22.70 5.94 11.47
CA ARG A 210 23.36 7.22 11.67
C ARG A 210 24.88 7.08 11.46
N PRO A 211 25.52 7.95 10.66
CA PRO A 211 26.97 7.99 10.55
C PRO A 211 27.61 8.20 11.94
N ARG A 212 28.71 7.50 12.18
CA ARG A 212 29.52 7.64 13.40
C ARG A 212 30.65 8.60 13.19
#